data_79f3cd8f265061de8745b90a43c1ddf4
#
_entry.id   79f3cd8f265061de8745b90a43c1ddf4
#
_cell.length_a   1.000
_cell.length_b   1.000
_cell.length_c   1.000
_cell.angle_alpha   90.00
_cell.angle_beta   90.00
_cell.angle_gamma   90.00
#
_symmetry.space_group_name_H-M   'P 1'
#
loop_
_entity.id
_entity.type
_entity.pdbx_description
1 polymer ?
#
loop_
_entity_poly.entity_id
_entity_poly.type
_entity_poly.pdbx_seq_one_letter_code
_entity_poly.pdbx_strand_id
1 'polypeptide(L)'
;MVLVGYFVLVISIKDLVTHKIRNRTLLYFLSSLIAFSLFSQNAHVNPFAGACFFTIFTVLYLLSNALHKSGGIGFGDVKLIGVLAFAYFDSGLRSVEIFFVSLWLALVAHICLHLLICRKFPYRIAMAPDIFLASGLYLYAPIGLLLPQ
;
A
#
# COMPACT_ATOMS: atom_id res chain seq x y z
N MET A 1 17.87 3.25 -1.53
CA MET A 1 17.04 3.76 -0.39
C MET A 1 16.51 5.17 -0.62
N VAL A 2 17.34 6.18 -0.93
CA VAL A 2 16.91 7.59 -1.11
C VAL A 2 15.82 7.76 -2.17
N LEU A 3 15.93 7.10 -3.31
CA LEU A 3 15.00 7.23 -4.44
C LEU A 3 13.60 6.67 -4.10
N VAL A 4 13.54 5.55 -3.40
CA VAL A 4 12.26 4.99 -2.90
C VAL A 4 11.61 5.95 -1.91
N GLY A 5 12.39 6.49 -0.95
CA GLY A 5 11.91 7.50 0.00
C GLY A 5 11.33 8.74 -0.69
N TYR A 6 11.97 9.21 -1.76
CA TYR A 6 11.46 10.32 -2.57
C TYR A 6 10.07 10.02 -3.17
N PHE A 7 9.89 8.83 -3.80
CA PHE A 7 8.58 8.45 -4.36
C PHE A 7 7.52 8.27 -3.27
N VAL A 8 7.87 7.68 -2.12
CA VAL A 8 6.98 7.56 -0.95
C VAL A 8 6.46 8.93 -0.54
N LEU A 9 7.35 9.91 -0.37
CA LEU A 9 6.96 11.28 0.00
C LEU A 9 6.11 11.95 -1.08
N VAL A 10 6.51 11.88 -2.35
CA VAL A 10 5.79 12.53 -3.46
C VAL A 10 4.39 11.95 -3.65
N ILE A 11 4.25 10.61 -3.58
CA ILE A 11 2.94 9.95 -3.73
C ILE A 11 2.05 10.28 -2.52
N SER A 12 2.59 10.18 -1.29
CA SER A 12 1.84 10.48 -0.06
C SER A 12 1.36 11.93 -0.01
N ILE A 13 2.22 12.90 -0.31
CA ILE A 13 1.84 14.32 -0.31
C ILE A 13 0.78 14.59 -1.39
N LYS A 14 0.95 14.02 -2.60
CA LYS A 14 -0.07 14.19 -3.65
C LYS A 14 -1.40 13.57 -3.28
N ASP A 15 -1.39 12.39 -2.66
CA ASP A 15 -2.63 11.74 -2.23
C ASP A 15 -3.32 12.54 -1.11
N LEU A 16 -2.57 13.07 -0.15
CA LEU A 16 -3.11 13.95 0.89
C LEU A 16 -3.80 15.22 0.34
N VAL A 17 -3.25 15.79 -0.75
CA VAL A 17 -3.78 17.03 -1.33
C VAL A 17 -4.89 16.78 -2.35
N THR A 18 -4.75 15.77 -3.21
CA THR A 18 -5.64 15.56 -4.36
C THR A 18 -6.54 14.34 -4.24
N HIS A 19 -6.28 13.44 -3.27
CA HIS A 19 -6.93 12.12 -3.13
C HIS A 19 -6.94 11.32 -4.45
N LYS A 20 -5.89 11.51 -5.27
CA LYS A 20 -5.74 10.83 -6.57
C LYS A 20 -4.28 10.50 -6.85
N ILE A 21 -3.99 9.24 -7.01
CA ILE A 21 -2.67 8.77 -7.43
C ILE A 21 -2.59 8.80 -8.96
N ARG A 22 -1.69 9.60 -9.51
CA ARG A 22 -1.49 9.69 -10.97
C ARG A 22 -0.79 8.44 -11.50
N ASN A 23 -1.33 7.83 -12.56
CA ASN A 23 -0.73 6.65 -13.20
C ASN A 23 0.73 6.87 -13.63
N ARG A 24 1.07 8.08 -14.11
CA ARG A 24 2.45 8.42 -14.50
C ARG A 24 3.44 8.32 -13.33
N THR A 25 3.04 8.79 -12.14
CA THR A 25 3.90 8.71 -10.95
C THR A 25 4.12 7.26 -10.51
N LEU A 26 3.08 6.41 -10.58
CA LEU A 26 3.20 4.98 -10.31
C LEU A 26 4.09 4.27 -11.33
N LEU A 27 3.99 4.64 -12.61
CA LEU A 27 4.82 4.06 -13.67
C LEU A 27 6.30 4.42 -13.47
N TYR A 28 6.61 5.67 -13.12
CA TYR A 28 7.98 6.07 -12.78
C TYR A 28 8.49 5.36 -11.53
N PHE A 29 7.63 5.17 -10.53
CA PHE A 29 7.99 4.41 -9.33
C PHE A 29 8.29 2.95 -9.67
N LEU A 30 7.42 2.28 -10.43
CA LEU A 30 7.63 0.91 -10.88
C LEU A 30 8.92 0.77 -11.71
N SER A 31 9.14 1.67 -12.68
CA SER A 31 10.35 1.64 -13.51
C SER A 31 11.62 1.85 -12.69
N SER A 32 11.57 2.71 -11.66
CA SER A 32 12.69 2.91 -10.75
C SER A 32 12.98 1.67 -9.89
N LEU A 33 11.94 0.94 -9.45
CA LEU A 33 12.10 -0.30 -8.71
C LEU A 33 12.69 -1.41 -9.59
N ILE A 34 12.24 -1.54 -10.83
CA ILE A 34 12.80 -2.49 -11.81
C ILE A 34 14.27 -2.16 -12.10
N ALA A 35 14.56 -0.89 -12.37
CA ALA A 35 15.95 -0.47 -12.61
C ALA A 35 16.85 -0.76 -11.41
N PHE A 36 16.38 -0.44 -10.19
CA PHE A 36 17.12 -0.76 -8.97
C PHE A 36 17.32 -2.26 -8.80
N SER A 37 16.32 -3.06 -9.12
CA SER A 37 16.41 -4.53 -9.07
C SER A 37 17.46 -5.09 -10.04
N LEU A 38 17.56 -4.53 -11.26
CA LEU A 38 18.55 -4.95 -12.25
C LEU A 38 19.99 -4.60 -11.83
N PHE A 39 20.18 -3.49 -11.12
CA PHE A 39 21.50 -3.06 -10.66
C PHE A 39 21.90 -3.65 -9.29
N SER A 40 20.95 -4.12 -8.51
CA SER A 40 21.19 -4.71 -7.17
C SER A 40 21.10 -6.22 -7.25
N GLN A 41 22.20 -6.93 -7.06
CA GLN A 41 22.25 -8.39 -7.08
C GLN A 41 21.39 -9.06 -5.99
N ASN A 42 20.91 -8.31 -5.00
CA ASN A 42 20.11 -8.78 -3.87
C ASN A 42 18.66 -8.29 -3.89
N ALA A 43 18.19 -7.71 -5.00
CA ALA A 43 16.81 -7.24 -5.05
C ALA A 43 15.85 -8.40 -5.37
N HIS A 44 15.10 -8.84 -4.38
CA HIS A 44 13.99 -9.76 -4.56
C HIS A 44 12.85 -9.06 -5.28
N VAL A 45 12.65 -9.38 -6.55
CA VAL A 45 11.47 -8.97 -7.31
C VAL A 45 10.59 -10.20 -7.48
N ASN A 46 9.36 -10.12 -7.00
CA ASN A 46 8.40 -11.21 -7.09
C ASN A 46 7.19 -10.80 -7.95
N PRO A 47 7.23 -11.04 -9.28
CA PRO A 47 6.11 -10.69 -10.17
C PRO A 47 4.81 -11.38 -9.80
N PHE A 48 4.90 -12.61 -9.27
CA PHE A 48 3.74 -13.38 -8.86
C PHE A 48 3.07 -12.78 -7.63
N ALA A 49 3.84 -12.29 -6.65
CA ALA A 49 3.30 -11.55 -5.52
C ALA A 49 2.57 -10.27 -5.98
N GLY A 50 3.18 -9.49 -6.87
CA GLY A 50 2.55 -8.31 -7.44
C GLY A 50 1.20 -8.62 -8.10
N ALA A 51 1.15 -9.68 -8.93
CA ALA A 51 -0.08 -10.11 -9.59
C ALA A 51 -1.15 -10.60 -8.60
N CYS A 52 -0.74 -11.39 -7.59
CA CYS A 52 -1.63 -11.92 -6.55
C CYS A 52 -2.28 -10.78 -5.75
N PHE A 53 -1.47 -9.88 -5.21
CA PHE A 53 -1.97 -8.73 -4.45
C PHE A 53 -2.83 -7.81 -5.31
N PHE A 54 -2.41 -7.52 -6.53
CA PHE A 54 -3.19 -6.71 -7.46
C PHE A 54 -4.56 -7.34 -7.72
N THR A 55 -4.63 -8.65 -7.93
CA THR A 55 -5.89 -9.37 -8.19
C THR A 55 -6.80 -9.33 -6.96
N ILE A 56 -6.28 -9.67 -5.76
CA ILE A 56 -7.05 -9.67 -4.53
C ILE A 56 -7.64 -8.27 -4.26
N PHE A 57 -6.81 -7.22 -4.33
CA PHE A 57 -7.26 -5.86 -4.07
C PHE A 57 -8.15 -5.30 -5.18
N THR A 58 -8.03 -5.79 -6.44
CA THR A 58 -8.98 -5.46 -7.51
C THR A 58 -10.35 -6.08 -7.23
N VAL A 59 -10.42 -7.31 -6.76
CA VAL A 59 -11.68 -7.95 -6.36
C VAL A 59 -12.32 -7.17 -5.21
N LEU A 60 -11.54 -6.78 -4.19
CA LEU A 60 -12.04 -5.96 -3.08
C LEU A 60 -12.53 -4.58 -3.54
N TYR A 61 -11.82 -3.96 -4.48
CA TYR A 61 -12.25 -2.70 -5.10
C TYR A 61 -13.60 -2.84 -5.82
N LEU A 62 -13.76 -3.90 -6.65
CA LEU A 62 -15.01 -4.16 -7.38
C LEU A 62 -16.16 -4.44 -6.40
N LEU A 63 -15.91 -5.24 -5.39
CA LEU A 63 -16.89 -5.57 -4.35
C LEU A 63 -17.31 -4.32 -3.55
N SER A 64 -16.34 -3.52 -3.13
CA SER A 64 -16.59 -2.26 -2.41
C SER A 64 -17.41 -1.29 -3.26
N ASN A 65 -17.11 -1.19 -4.56
CA ASN A 65 -17.84 -0.32 -5.49
C ASN A 65 -19.27 -0.82 -5.78
N ALA A 66 -19.47 -2.14 -5.75
CA ALA A 66 -20.80 -2.74 -5.90
C ALA A 66 -21.69 -2.51 -4.67
N LEU A 67 -21.09 -2.51 -3.47
CA LEU A 67 -21.81 -2.34 -2.19
C LEU A 67 -22.04 -0.86 -1.83
N HIS A 68 -21.10 0.01 -2.16
CA HIS A 68 -21.14 1.43 -1.78
C HIS A 68 -21.05 2.32 -3.02
N LYS A 69 -22.14 3.04 -3.36
CA LYS A 69 -22.19 3.97 -4.49
C LYS A 69 -21.29 5.21 -4.35
N SER A 70 -20.76 5.48 -3.15
CA SER A 70 -19.89 6.64 -2.91
C SER A 70 -18.87 6.32 -1.81
N GLY A 71 -17.60 6.17 -2.16
CA GLY A 71 -16.50 6.14 -1.20
C GLY A 71 -15.91 4.78 -0.90
N GLY A 72 -15.62 4.00 -1.93
CA GLY A 72 -14.82 2.78 -1.80
C GLY A 72 -13.31 3.04 -1.89
N ILE A 73 -12.54 1.96 -1.84
CA ILE A 73 -11.09 1.97 -2.08
C ILE A 73 -10.80 2.60 -3.46
N GLY A 74 -9.79 3.45 -3.56
CA GLY A 74 -9.36 4.04 -4.82
C GLY A 74 -8.63 3.01 -5.71
N PHE A 75 -8.91 2.98 -7.02
CA PHE A 75 -8.16 2.09 -7.93
C PHE A 75 -6.67 2.45 -8.03
N GLY A 76 -6.31 3.70 -7.68
CA GLY A 76 -4.92 4.11 -7.53
C GLY A 76 -4.19 3.39 -6.41
N ASP A 77 -4.88 3.16 -5.29
CA ASP A 77 -4.34 2.46 -4.11
C ASP A 77 -4.10 0.98 -4.43
N VAL A 78 -5.02 0.35 -5.17
CA VAL A 78 -4.86 -1.03 -5.66
C VAL A 78 -3.59 -1.18 -6.49
N LYS A 79 -3.35 -0.25 -7.42
CA LYS A 79 -2.12 -0.24 -8.25
C LYS A 79 -0.87 -0.03 -7.39
N LEU A 80 -0.93 0.86 -6.40
CA LEU A 80 0.19 1.12 -5.50
C LEU A 80 0.55 -0.13 -4.69
N ILE A 81 -0.44 -0.83 -4.15
CA ILE A 81 -0.24 -2.11 -3.42
C ILE A 81 0.39 -3.15 -4.35
N GLY A 82 -0.10 -3.29 -5.59
CA GLY A 82 0.48 -4.21 -6.57
C GLY A 82 1.95 -3.90 -6.89
N VAL A 83 2.31 -2.63 -7.03
CA VAL A 83 3.70 -2.19 -7.26
C VAL A 83 4.59 -2.50 -6.05
N LEU A 84 4.12 -2.26 -4.83
CA LEU A 84 4.87 -2.56 -3.61
C LEU A 84 5.02 -4.07 -3.40
N ALA A 85 3.96 -4.83 -3.64
CA ALA A 85 4.01 -6.29 -3.56
C ALA A 85 4.98 -6.90 -4.57
N PHE A 86 5.01 -6.38 -5.81
CA PHE A 86 5.99 -6.77 -6.82
C PHE A 86 7.44 -6.63 -6.33
N ALA A 87 7.74 -5.58 -5.56
CA ALA A 87 9.10 -5.26 -5.16
C ALA A 87 9.52 -5.85 -3.81
N TYR A 88 8.56 -6.11 -2.91
CA TYR A 88 8.90 -6.34 -1.49
C TYR A 88 8.14 -7.48 -0.82
N PHE A 89 7.05 -8.01 -1.41
CA PHE A 89 6.22 -8.98 -0.71
C PHE A 89 6.41 -10.40 -1.26
N ASP A 90 6.07 -11.37 -0.41
CA ASP A 90 6.02 -12.77 -0.82
C ASP A 90 4.62 -13.12 -1.35
N SER A 91 4.56 -14.15 -2.20
CA SER A 91 3.32 -14.58 -2.85
C SER A 91 2.45 -15.53 -2.01
N GLY A 92 2.86 -15.84 -0.78
CA GLY A 92 2.12 -16.74 0.11
C GLY A 92 0.87 -16.11 0.70
N LEU A 93 -0.14 -16.91 1.03
CA LEU A 93 -1.36 -16.44 1.72
C LEU A 93 -1.04 -15.74 3.04
N ARG A 94 -0.06 -16.25 3.78
CA ARG A 94 0.41 -15.64 5.01
C ARG A 94 0.94 -14.21 4.80
N SER A 95 1.60 -13.96 3.67
CA SER A 95 2.05 -12.61 3.28
C SER A 95 0.86 -11.65 3.12
N VAL A 96 -0.21 -12.12 2.49
CA VAL A 96 -1.45 -11.35 2.33
C VAL A 96 -2.08 -11.05 3.69
N GLU A 97 -2.16 -12.03 4.58
CA GLU A 97 -2.70 -11.84 5.94
C GLU A 97 -1.90 -10.83 6.75
N ILE A 98 -0.56 -10.95 6.75
CA ILE A 98 0.33 -10.01 7.45
C ILE A 98 0.13 -8.59 6.90
N PHE A 99 0.05 -8.44 5.58
CA PHE A 99 -0.17 -7.13 4.98
C PHE A 99 -1.54 -6.55 5.34
N PHE A 100 -2.61 -7.37 5.33
CA PHE A 100 -3.95 -6.93 5.76
C PHE A 100 -3.96 -6.44 7.20
N VAL A 101 -3.34 -7.19 8.12
CA VAL A 101 -3.24 -6.78 9.53
C VAL A 101 -2.42 -5.49 9.65
N SER A 102 -1.31 -5.38 8.92
CA SER A 102 -0.48 -4.17 8.88
C SER A 102 -1.26 -2.97 8.36
N LEU A 103 -2.04 -3.15 7.29
CA LEU A 103 -2.86 -2.09 6.71
C LEU A 103 -3.97 -1.65 7.67
N TRP A 104 -4.61 -2.62 8.34
CA TRP A 104 -5.63 -2.33 9.34
C TRP A 104 -5.06 -1.55 10.53
N LEU A 105 -3.89 -1.95 11.03
CA LEU A 105 -3.19 -1.22 12.11
C LEU A 105 -2.81 0.20 11.68
N ALA A 106 -2.31 0.39 10.46
CA ALA A 106 -1.96 1.70 9.93
C ALA A 106 -3.20 2.62 9.85
N LEU A 107 -4.32 2.10 9.31
CA LEU A 107 -5.58 2.84 9.22
C LEU A 107 -6.14 3.21 10.60
N VAL A 108 -6.14 2.28 11.56
CA VAL A 108 -6.58 2.55 12.94
C VAL A 108 -5.70 3.64 13.58
N ALA A 109 -4.38 3.53 13.44
CA ALA A 109 -3.45 4.53 13.96
C ALA A 109 -3.71 5.92 13.34
N HIS A 110 -3.93 5.99 12.02
CA HIS A 110 -4.25 7.23 11.31
C HIS A 110 -5.57 7.85 11.83
N ILE A 111 -6.63 7.04 11.94
CA ILE A 111 -7.94 7.50 12.45
C ILE A 111 -7.80 7.99 13.89
N CYS A 112 -7.11 7.25 14.76
CA CYS A 112 -6.87 7.64 16.15
C CYS A 112 -6.11 8.97 16.23
N LEU A 113 -5.05 9.11 15.45
CA LEU A 113 -4.25 10.34 15.39
C LEU A 113 -5.09 11.54 14.91
N HIS A 114 -5.90 11.33 13.86
CA HIS A 114 -6.79 12.36 13.33
C HIS A 114 -7.85 12.77 14.37
N LEU A 115 -8.42 11.83 15.11
CA LEU A 115 -9.39 12.11 16.17
C LEU A 115 -8.75 12.87 17.34
N LEU A 116 -7.51 12.52 17.72
CA LEU A 116 -6.78 13.23 18.78
C LEU A 116 -6.48 14.69 18.41
N ILE A 117 -6.12 14.95 17.14
CA ILE A 117 -5.74 16.29 16.68
C ILE A 117 -6.97 17.12 16.31
N CYS A 118 -7.86 16.58 15.49
CA CYS A 118 -8.96 17.32 14.88
C CYS A 118 -10.29 17.18 15.63
N ARG A 119 -10.42 16.21 16.55
CA ARG A 119 -11.65 15.87 17.31
C ARG A 119 -12.89 15.63 16.41
N LYS A 120 -12.68 15.27 15.13
CA LYS A 120 -13.72 14.98 14.13
C LYS A 120 -13.31 13.78 13.31
N PHE A 121 -14.28 12.96 12.89
CA PHE A 121 -14.01 11.87 11.96
C PHE A 121 -13.61 12.42 10.58
N PRO A 122 -12.57 11.85 9.95
CA PRO A 122 -12.18 12.25 8.60
C PRO A 122 -13.28 11.86 7.61
N TYR A 123 -13.70 12.81 6.77
CA TYR A 123 -14.69 12.52 5.71
C TYR A 123 -14.08 11.69 4.56
N ARG A 124 -12.79 11.87 4.31
CA ARG A 124 -12.00 11.09 3.34
C ARG A 124 -10.62 10.84 3.93
N ILE A 125 -10.13 9.62 3.75
CA ILE A 125 -8.81 9.20 4.19
C ILE A 125 -7.93 9.07 2.95
N ALA A 126 -6.75 9.71 2.96
CA ALA A 126 -5.72 9.50 1.97
C ALA A 126 -5.04 8.16 2.28
N MET A 127 -5.23 7.14 1.45
CA MET A 127 -4.77 5.78 1.75
C MET A 127 -3.29 5.56 1.43
N ALA A 128 -2.68 6.36 0.55
CA ALA A 128 -1.29 6.13 0.16
C ALA A 128 -0.29 6.18 1.32
N PRO A 129 -0.35 7.14 2.28
CA PRO A 129 0.52 7.11 3.46
C PRO A 129 0.34 5.84 4.29
N ASP A 130 -0.92 5.38 4.45
CA ASP A 130 -1.24 4.20 5.24
C ASP A 130 -0.73 2.91 4.57
N ILE A 131 -0.80 2.83 3.24
CA ILE A 131 -0.24 1.72 2.45
C ILE A 131 1.28 1.67 2.61
N PHE A 132 1.98 2.81 2.58
CA PHE A 132 3.42 2.83 2.81
C PHE A 132 3.78 2.47 4.25
N LEU A 133 3.02 2.96 5.24
CA LEU A 133 3.19 2.58 6.64
C LEU A 133 2.94 1.08 6.84
N ALA A 134 1.88 0.54 6.26
CA ALA A 134 1.58 -0.89 6.28
C ALA A 134 2.68 -1.73 5.65
N SER A 135 3.26 -1.28 4.52
CA SER A 135 4.39 -1.94 3.88
C SER A 135 5.64 -1.91 4.77
N GLY A 136 5.88 -0.80 5.48
CA GLY A 136 6.94 -0.71 6.47
C GLY A 136 6.73 -1.67 7.65
N LEU A 137 5.51 -1.76 8.17
CA LEU A 137 5.14 -2.70 9.22
C LEU A 137 5.29 -4.15 8.75
N TYR A 138 4.87 -4.47 7.53
CA TYR A 138 5.03 -5.78 6.92
C TYR A 138 6.51 -6.22 6.88
N LEU A 139 7.40 -5.30 6.49
CA LEU A 139 8.82 -5.62 6.30
C LEU A 139 9.62 -5.68 7.61
N TYR A 140 9.30 -4.84 8.59
CA TYR A 140 10.14 -4.62 9.76
C TYR A 140 9.51 -5.01 11.09
N ALA A 141 8.17 -5.08 11.17
CA ALA A 141 7.51 -5.48 12.40
C ALA A 141 7.29 -7.00 12.44
N PRO A 142 7.47 -7.65 13.60
CA PRO A 142 7.27 -9.09 13.75
C PRO A 142 5.77 -9.48 13.83
N ILE A 143 4.93 -8.87 12.97
CA ILE A 143 3.48 -9.10 12.97
C ILE A 143 3.15 -10.56 12.68
N GLY A 144 3.99 -11.23 11.89
CA GLY A 144 3.83 -12.65 11.61
C GLY A 144 3.89 -13.56 12.85
N LEU A 145 4.44 -13.08 13.99
CA LEU A 145 4.44 -13.81 15.26
C LEU A 145 3.10 -13.69 16.00
N LEU A 146 2.29 -12.68 15.69
CA LEU A 146 0.99 -12.45 16.30
C LEU A 146 -0.14 -13.25 15.62
N LEU A 147 0.12 -13.80 14.43
CA LEU A 147 -0.85 -14.61 13.69
C LEU A 147 -0.66 -16.09 14.06
N PRO A 148 -1.76 -16.85 14.24
CA PRO A 148 -1.69 -18.29 14.48
C PRO A 148 -0.94 -19.00 13.33
N GLN A 149 -0.18 -20.04 13.71
CA GLN A 149 0.56 -20.86 12.75
C GLN A 149 -0.37 -21.89 12.10
#